data_bed039b21dd59720648979b5977bdea2
#
_entry.id   bed039b21dd59720648979b5977bdea2
#
_cell.length_a   1.000
_cell.length_b   1.000
_cell.length_c   1.000
_cell.angle_alpha   90.00
_cell.angle_beta   90.00
_cell.angle_gamma   90.00
#
_symmetry.space_group_name_H-M   'P 1'
#
loop_
_entity.id
_entity.type
_entity.pdbx_description
1 polymer ?
#
loop_
_entity_poly.entity_id
_entity_poly.type
_entity_poly.pdbx_seq_one_letter_code
_entity_poly.pdbx_strand_id
1 'polypeptide(L)'
;MATYNGSRYVAQQLTSILDQLDEDDEVVVVDDASSDDTRDIVAACGDHRVQLHRLPVNRGYAAAFEAALERASGEHVVLSDQDDLWPQERLVAMQRALGTASVVVGNVAVLGTDAPLRGPFGQREWRLPEDPSHRVRILAGLALSNVPYFGSAMAFRSDFLPVLLPYPASARELPDAWIAINGLVRGTIAHLEQDVVLHRLHGANATGTIRSPRAVLRGRLLFVQMLREALRRRGSGRGSS
;
A
#
# COMPACT_ATOMS: atom_id res chain seq x y z
N MET A 1 -2.32 8.85 2.02
CA MET A 1 -0.83 8.99 1.88
C MET A 1 -0.22 9.16 3.26
N ALA A 2 0.89 8.49 3.56
CA ALA A 2 1.71 8.75 4.75
C ALA A 2 2.95 9.54 4.35
N THR A 3 3.36 10.54 5.14
CA THR A 3 4.54 11.36 4.89
C THR A 3 5.46 11.43 6.11
N TYR A 4 6.77 11.40 5.88
CA TYR A 4 7.81 11.67 6.87
C TYR A 4 9.09 12.11 6.18
N ASN A 5 9.53 13.35 6.42
CA ASN A 5 10.75 13.93 5.84
C ASN A 5 10.84 13.71 4.31
N GLY A 6 9.74 14.00 3.61
CA GLY A 6 9.57 13.78 2.17
C GLY A 6 9.60 15.05 1.32
N SER A 7 10.11 16.18 1.83
CA SER A 7 10.07 17.50 1.18
C SER A 7 10.59 17.50 -0.25
N ARG A 8 11.55 16.60 -0.55
CA ARG A 8 12.14 16.47 -1.89
C ARG A 8 11.18 15.94 -2.96
N TYR A 9 10.17 15.15 -2.56
CA TYR A 9 9.40 14.34 -3.51
C TYR A 9 7.90 14.60 -3.44
N VAL A 10 7.37 14.99 -2.28
CA VAL A 10 5.94 15.02 -1.98
C VAL A 10 5.16 15.93 -2.94
N ALA A 11 5.72 17.06 -3.39
CA ALA A 11 5.05 17.94 -4.34
C ALA A 11 4.77 17.25 -5.68
N GLN A 12 5.77 16.57 -6.24
CA GLN A 12 5.65 15.86 -7.51
C GLN A 12 4.67 14.69 -7.39
N GLN A 13 4.71 13.97 -6.26
CA GLN A 13 3.76 12.89 -5.99
C GLN A 13 2.32 13.41 -5.89
N LEU A 14 2.08 14.49 -5.13
CA LEU A 14 0.75 15.10 -5.04
C LEU A 14 0.22 15.53 -6.42
N THR A 15 1.04 16.17 -7.23
CA THR A 15 0.64 16.55 -8.60
C THR A 15 0.20 15.32 -9.39
N SER A 16 0.97 14.21 -9.38
CA SER A 16 0.63 13.00 -10.13
C SER A 16 -0.66 12.32 -9.67
N ILE A 17 -1.06 12.55 -8.40
CA ILE A 17 -2.33 12.08 -7.86
C ILE A 17 -3.46 13.01 -8.30
N LEU A 18 -3.31 14.31 -8.02
CA LEU A 18 -4.35 15.33 -8.25
C LEU A 18 -4.75 15.45 -9.71
N ASP A 19 -3.83 15.18 -10.65
CA ASP A 19 -4.08 15.16 -12.10
C ASP A 19 -5.06 14.04 -12.51
N GLN A 20 -5.33 13.06 -11.65
CA GLN A 20 -6.22 11.93 -11.91
C GLN A 20 -7.51 11.95 -11.08
N LEU A 21 -7.63 12.86 -10.11
CA LEU A 21 -8.77 12.95 -9.21
C LEU A 21 -9.88 13.82 -9.78
N ASP A 22 -11.12 13.39 -9.56
CA ASP A 22 -12.31 14.20 -9.77
C ASP A 22 -12.50 15.21 -8.62
N GLU A 23 -13.48 16.11 -8.74
CA GLU A 23 -13.69 17.21 -7.81
C GLU A 23 -14.18 16.73 -6.43
N ASP A 24 -14.89 15.60 -6.41
CA ASP A 24 -15.43 14.97 -5.19
C ASP A 24 -14.46 13.99 -4.52
N ASP A 25 -13.28 13.75 -5.11
CA ASP A 25 -12.27 12.88 -4.53
C ASP A 25 -11.47 13.59 -3.42
N GLU A 26 -10.75 12.81 -2.59
CA GLU A 26 -9.93 13.33 -1.51
C GLU A 26 -8.52 12.72 -1.47
N VAL A 27 -7.55 13.49 -1.00
CA VAL A 27 -6.20 13.02 -0.64
C VAL A 27 -5.99 13.22 0.85
N VAL A 28 -6.17 12.17 1.63
CA VAL A 28 -5.87 12.19 3.07
C VAL A 28 -4.37 11.99 3.27
N VAL A 29 -3.67 13.04 3.66
CA VAL A 29 -2.24 13.05 3.98
C VAL A 29 -2.05 13.04 5.48
N VAL A 30 -1.36 12.03 6.01
CA VAL A 30 -0.97 11.99 7.43
C VAL A 30 0.53 12.11 7.53
N ASP A 31 0.99 13.22 8.11
CA ASP A 31 2.39 13.50 8.38
C ASP A 31 2.81 12.92 9.73
N ASP A 32 3.81 12.05 9.71
CA ASP A 32 4.34 11.34 10.88
C ASP A 32 5.39 12.18 11.63
N ALA A 33 5.07 13.43 11.94
CA ALA A 33 5.91 14.40 12.63
C ALA A 33 7.20 14.75 11.88
N SER A 34 7.11 15.08 10.58
CA SER A 34 8.24 15.58 9.80
C SER A 34 8.92 16.79 10.45
N SER A 35 10.25 16.83 10.31
CA SER A 35 11.11 17.92 10.78
C SER A 35 11.63 18.81 9.63
N ASP A 36 11.38 18.42 8.39
CA ASP A 36 11.68 19.18 7.17
C ASP A 36 10.44 19.94 6.65
N ASP A 37 10.54 20.53 5.48
CA ASP A 37 9.50 21.36 4.86
C ASP A 37 8.32 20.55 4.29
N THR A 38 8.23 19.22 4.53
CA THR A 38 7.19 18.35 3.95
C THR A 38 5.78 18.90 4.16
N ARG A 39 5.46 19.32 5.39
CA ARG A 39 4.12 19.83 5.74
C ARG A 39 3.80 21.15 5.04
N ASP A 40 4.79 22.03 4.99
CA ASP A 40 4.62 23.34 4.38
C ASP A 40 4.39 23.20 2.87
N ILE A 41 5.09 22.26 2.22
CA ILE A 41 4.89 21.92 0.81
C ILE A 41 3.48 21.35 0.58
N VAL A 42 3.02 20.41 1.42
CA VAL A 42 1.67 19.84 1.29
C VAL A 42 0.61 20.92 1.51
N ALA A 43 0.77 21.77 2.53
CA ALA A 43 -0.16 22.85 2.80
C ALA A 43 -0.17 23.92 1.70
N ALA A 44 0.99 24.20 1.09
CA ALA A 44 1.13 25.15 -0.01
C ALA A 44 0.53 24.65 -1.34
N CYS A 45 0.18 23.36 -1.44
CA CYS A 45 -0.51 22.81 -2.62
C CYS A 45 -1.81 23.57 -2.92
N GLY A 46 -2.53 24.04 -1.90
CA GLY A 46 -3.73 24.88 -2.05
C GLY A 46 -4.93 24.19 -2.68
N ASP A 47 -4.87 22.90 -2.93
CA ASP A 47 -5.98 22.11 -3.50
C ASP A 47 -6.93 21.66 -2.37
N HIS A 48 -8.22 21.95 -2.52
CA HIS A 48 -9.25 21.66 -1.51
C HIS A 48 -9.45 20.16 -1.26
N ARG A 49 -9.09 19.32 -2.20
CA ARG A 49 -9.14 17.85 -2.10
C ARG A 49 -8.06 17.29 -1.14
N VAL A 50 -7.02 18.08 -0.82
CA VAL A 50 -5.92 17.66 0.05
C VAL A 50 -6.21 17.99 1.51
N GLN A 51 -6.30 16.95 2.33
CA GLN A 51 -6.52 17.04 3.77
C GLN A 51 -5.24 16.65 4.52
N LEU A 52 -4.53 17.64 5.07
CA LEU A 52 -3.30 17.42 5.83
C LEU A 52 -3.58 17.22 7.33
N HIS A 53 -3.17 16.08 7.86
CA HIS A 53 -3.22 15.75 9.28
C HIS A 53 -1.80 15.51 9.81
N ARG A 54 -1.54 15.83 11.06
CA ARG A 54 -0.24 15.66 11.71
C ARG A 54 -0.33 14.73 12.91
N LEU A 55 0.58 13.77 13.00
CA LEU A 55 0.81 13.05 14.25
C LEU A 55 1.71 13.89 15.18
N PRO A 56 1.47 13.84 16.50
CA PRO A 56 2.25 14.66 17.46
C PRO A 56 3.70 14.19 17.59
N VAL A 57 3.97 12.91 17.32
CA VAL A 57 5.29 12.27 17.37
C VAL A 57 5.40 11.25 16.24
N ASN A 58 6.62 10.95 15.80
CA ASN A 58 6.86 9.90 14.83
C ASN A 58 6.49 8.53 15.43
N ARG A 59 5.57 7.82 14.78
CA ARG A 59 5.06 6.50 15.17
C ARG A 59 5.34 5.42 14.13
N GLY A 60 6.00 5.81 13.03
CA GLY A 60 6.30 4.97 11.89
C GLY A 60 5.19 4.92 10.84
N TYR A 61 5.59 4.62 9.62
CA TYR A 61 4.74 4.67 8.42
C TYR A 61 3.42 3.89 8.57
N ALA A 62 3.43 2.72 9.21
CA ALA A 62 2.23 1.93 9.39
C ALA A 62 1.17 2.63 10.26
N ALA A 63 1.60 3.36 11.31
CA ALA A 63 0.69 4.14 12.15
C ALA A 63 0.14 5.36 11.40
N ALA A 64 0.94 5.98 10.54
CA ALA A 64 0.49 7.07 9.69
C ALA A 64 -0.53 6.58 8.64
N PHE A 65 -0.30 5.41 8.01
CA PHE A 65 -1.29 4.79 7.12
C PHE A 65 -2.56 4.39 7.87
N GLU A 66 -2.47 3.76 9.04
CA GLU A 66 -3.64 3.42 9.87
C GLU A 66 -4.47 4.68 10.16
N ALA A 67 -3.82 5.76 10.59
CA ALA A 67 -4.49 7.04 10.84
C ALA A 67 -5.09 7.70 9.59
N ALA A 68 -4.50 7.51 8.41
CA ALA A 68 -5.06 7.95 7.14
C ALA A 68 -6.30 7.13 6.76
N LEU A 69 -6.23 5.81 6.92
CA LEU A 69 -7.35 4.91 6.64
C LEU A 69 -8.56 5.15 7.55
N GLU A 70 -8.34 5.50 8.82
CA GLU A 70 -9.41 5.88 9.76
C GLU A 70 -10.16 7.17 9.36
N ARG A 71 -9.54 7.99 8.49
CA ARG A 71 -10.08 9.28 8.02
C ARG A 71 -10.64 9.23 6.61
N ALA A 72 -10.26 8.21 5.84
CA ALA A 72 -10.73 8.05 4.48
C ALA A 72 -12.25 7.85 4.45
N SER A 73 -12.94 8.62 3.60
CA SER A 73 -14.40 8.61 3.46
C SER A 73 -14.87 8.14 2.08
N GLY A 74 -13.98 8.10 1.09
CA GLY A 74 -14.30 7.68 -0.28
C GLY A 74 -14.70 6.21 -0.38
N GLU A 75 -15.46 5.87 -1.42
CA GLU A 75 -15.88 4.48 -1.71
C GLU A 75 -14.68 3.57 -2.02
N HIS A 76 -13.69 4.10 -2.72
CA HIS A 76 -12.45 3.43 -3.06
C HIS A 76 -11.27 4.07 -2.34
N VAL A 77 -10.44 3.26 -1.72
CA VAL A 77 -9.24 3.69 -1.01
C VAL A 77 -8.02 3.26 -1.81
N VAL A 78 -7.22 4.23 -2.25
CA VAL A 78 -5.98 3.99 -3.01
C VAL A 78 -4.79 4.41 -2.17
N LEU A 79 -3.87 3.49 -1.90
CA LEU A 79 -2.68 3.79 -1.11
C LEU A 79 -1.61 4.50 -1.94
N SER A 80 -0.86 5.37 -1.29
CA SER A 80 0.23 6.11 -1.94
C SER A 80 1.36 6.39 -0.95
N ASP A 81 2.59 6.12 -1.37
CA ASP A 81 3.80 6.59 -0.70
C ASP A 81 4.10 8.03 -1.15
N GLN A 82 4.95 8.75 -0.42
CA GLN A 82 5.24 10.18 -0.64
C GLN A 82 6.23 10.45 -1.78
N ASP A 83 6.94 9.43 -2.24
CA ASP A 83 8.18 9.52 -3.04
C ASP A 83 8.11 8.78 -4.39
N ASP A 84 6.97 8.17 -4.69
CA ASP A 84 6.69 7.53 -5.98
C ASP A 84 5.98 8.48 -6.95
N LEU A 85 5.56 7.99 -8.12
CA LEU A 85 4.63 8.69 -9.01
C LEU A 85 3.51 7.76 -9.47
N TRP A 86 2.34 8.32 -9.66
CA TRP A 86 1.23 7.64 -10.32
C TRP A 86 1.36 7.75 -11.84
N PRO A 87 1.49 6.65 -12.59
CA PRO A 87 1.35 6.68 -14.03
C PRO A 87 -0.07 7.08 -14.42
N GLN A 88 -0.24 7.62 -15.63
CA GLN A 88 -1.57 7.95 -16.17
C GLN A 88 -2.50 6.73 -16.14
N GLU A 89 -3.80 6.98 -15.99
CA GLU A 89 -4.85 5.95 -15.96
C GLU A 89 -4.78 4.97 -14.78
N ARG A 90 -3.86 5.15 -13.82
CA ARG A 90 -3.78 4.29 -12.63
C ARG A 90 -5.13 4.22 -11.90
N LEU A 91 -5.70 5.38 -11.58
CA LEU A 91 -6.94 5.45 -10.79
C LEU A 91 -8.07 4.72 -11.50
N VAL A 92 -8.29 5.03 -12.78
CA VAL A 92 -9.35 4.41 -13.60
C VAL A 92 -9.20 2.89 -13.68
N ALA A 93 -7.96 2.40 -13.85
CA ALA A 93 -7.69 0.96 -13.92
C ALA A 93 -8.00 0.27 -12.58
N MET A 94 -7.58 0.87 -11.46
CA MET A 94 -7.85 0.33 -10.13
C MET A 94 -9.33 0.36 -9.79
N GLN A 95 -10.04 1.45 -10.06
CA GLN A 95 -11.49 1.57 -9.85
C GLN A 95 -12.27 0.53 -10.64
N ARG A 96 -11.92 0.33 -11.93
CA ARG A 96 -12.54 -0.70 -12.76
C ARG A 96 -12.39 -2.10 -12.17
N ALA A 97 -11.20 -2.44 -11.68
CA ALA A 97 -10.95 -3.75 -11.07
C ALA A 97 -11.64 -3.92 -9.70
N LEU A 98 -11.82 -2.83 -8.93
CA LEU A 98 -12.60 -2.82 -7.69
C LEU A 98 -14.10 -3.07 -7.91
N GLY A 99 -14.62 -2.93 -9.13
CA GLY A 99 -15.98 -3.34 -9.48
C GLY A 99 -16.24 -4.85 -9.32
N THR A 100 -15.19 -5.68 -9.31
CA THR A 100 -15.28 -7.15 -9.19
C THR A 100 -14.48 -7.73 -8.02
N ALA A 101 -13.61 -6.95 -7.40
CA ALA A 101 -12.77 -7.36 -6.28
C ALA A 101 -12.84 -6.36 -5.13
N SER A 102 -12.61 -6.81 -3.90
CA SER A 102 -12.52 -5.90 -2.74
C SER A 102 -11.11 -5.32 -2.57
N VAL A 103 -10.09 -5.98 -3.09
CA VAL A 103 -8.69 -5.55 -3.06
C VAL A 103 -8.10 -5.71 -4.46
N VAL A 104 -7.37 -4.69 -4.90
CA VAL A 104 -6.67 -4.69 -6.19
C VAL A 104 -5.20 -4.37 -5.93
N VAL A 105 -4.32 -5.07 -6.61
CA VAL A 105 -2.87 -4.85 -6.57
C VAL A 105 -2.34 -4.80 -7.98
N GLY A 106 -1.52 -3.80 -8.29
CA GLY A 106 -0.85 -3.69 -9.58
C GLY A 106 0.65 -3.89 -9.48
N ASN A 107 1.31 -3.91 -10.63
CA ASN A 107 2.76 -3.99 -10.71
C ASN A 107 3.42 -2.62 -10.50
N VAL A 108 4.74 -2.66 -10.33
CA VAL A 108 5.58 -1.48 -10.05
C VAL A 108 6.74 -1.46 -11.04
N ALA A 109 6.93 -0.32 -11.70
CA ALA A 109 8.10 -0.06 -12.55
C ALA A 109 9.05 0.93 -11.87
N VAL A 110 10.29 0.97 -12.33
CA VAL A 110 11.30 1.92 -11.85
C VAL A 110 11.17 3.25 -12.58
N LEU A 111 10.98 4.33 -11.85
CA LEU A 111 10.86 5.68 -12.39
C LEU A 111 12.09 6.06 -13.25
N GLY A 112 11.82 6.57 -14.44
CA GLY A 112 12.83 7.05 -15.40
C GLY A 112 13.41 5.97 -16.30
N THR A 113 13.13 4.69 -16.05
CA THR A 113 13.52 3.59 -16.94
C THR A 113 12.33 2.78 -17.41
N ASP A 114 11.20 2.90 -16.72
CA ASP A 114 9.96 2.14 -16.91
C ASP A 114 10.19 0.61 -16.95
N ALA A 115 11.33 0.18 -16.40
CA ALA A 115 11.67 -1.22 -16.29
C ALA A 115 11.01 -1.83 -15.03
N PRO A 116 10.59 -3.11 -15.08
CA PRO A 116 10.08 -3.79 -13.91
C PRO A 116 11.14 -3.89 -12.80
N LEU A 117 10.68 -3.94 -11.56
CA LEU A 117 11.58 -4.18 -10.43
C LEU A 117 12.26 -5.54 -10.55
N ARG A 118 13.50 -5.61 -10.07
CA ARG A 118 14.23 -6.88 -9.95
C ARG A 118 13.87 -7.58 -8.65
N GLY A 119 13.66 -8.89 -8.72
CA GLY A 119 13.30 -9.68 -7.56
C GLY A 119 14.50 -10.00 -6.65
N PRO A 120 14.22 -10.29 -5.36
CA PRO A 120 15.25 -10.51 -4.34
C PRO A 120 16.06 -11.81 -4.54
N PHE A 121 15.58 -12.72 -5.39
CA PHE A 121 16.24 -13.99 -5.70
C PHE A 121 16.80 -14.04 -7.12
N GLY A 122 17.16 -12.88 -7.69
CA GLY A 122 17.76 -12.77 -9.03
C GLY A 122 16.78 -12.79 -10.19
N GLN A 123 15.48 -12.69 -9.92
CA GLN A 123 14.49 -12.51 -10.99
C GLN A 123 14.76 -11.20 -11.72
N ARG A 124 14.78 -11.26 -13.05
CA ARG A 124 14.95 -10.07 -13.90
C ARG A 124 13.73 -9.15 -13.82
N GLU A 125 12.55 -9.75 -13.66
CA GLU A 125 11.27 -9.08 -13.50
C GLU A 125 10.58 -9.64 -12.26
N TRP A 126 10.21 -8.76 -11.33
CA TRP A 126 9.49 -9.12 -10.13
C TRP A 126 8.05 -8.60 -10.24
N ARG A 127 7.21 -9.45 -10.81
CA ARG A 127 5.82 -9.14 -11.10
C ARG A 127 4.86 -10.00 -10.30
N LEU A 128 3.64 -9.52 -10.16
CA LEU A 128 2.55 -10.28 -9.57
C LEU A 128 2.22 -11.51 -10.42
N PRO A 129 1.78 -12.63 -9.81
CA PRO A 129 1.21 -13.74 -10.55
C PRO A 129 -0.03 -13.28 -11.34
N GLU A 130 -0.16 -13.71 -12.58
CA GLU A 130 -1.31 -13.37 -13.44
C GLU A 130 -2.65 -13.82 -12.83
N ASP A 131 -2.68 -15.02 -12.28
CA ASP A 131 -3.89 -15.61 -11.67
C ASP A 131 -3.84 -15.58 -10.14
N PRO A 132 -4.63 -14.70 -9.47
CA PRO A 132 -4.72 -14.66 -8.02
C PRO A 132 -5.51 -15.83 -7.40
N SER A 133 -6.09 -16.73 -8.19
CA SER A 133 -6.88 -17.87 -7.67
C SER A 133 -6.02 -18.90 -6.95
N HIS A 134 -4.72 -18.99 -7.28
CA HIS A 134 -3.75 -19.89 -6.64
C HIS A 134 -3.31 -19.37 -5.26
N ARG A 135 -4.28 -19.01 -4.41
CA ARG A 135 -4.09 -18.30 -3.13
C ARG A 135 -3.08 -18.94 -2.20
N VAL A 136 -3.08 -20.28 -2.07
CA VAL A 136 -2.14 -21.00 -1.21
C VAL A 136 -0.70 -20.82 -1.69
N ARG A 137 -0.47 -20.92 -3.00
CA ARG A 137 0.84 -20.70 -3.60
C ARG A 137 1.32 -19.27 -3.41
N ILE A 138 0.41 -18.30 -3.58
CA ILE A 138 0.71 -16.88 -3.41
C ILE A 138 1.02 -16.56 -1.94
N LEU A 139 0.23 -17.09 -0.99
CA LEU A 139 0.50 -16.94 0.45
C LEU A 139 1.87 -17.54 0.83
N ALA A 140 2.23 -18.70 0.27
CA ALA A 140 3.56 -19.27 0.46
C ALA A 140 4.67 -18.37 -0.13
N GLY A 141 4.45 -17.82 -1.32
CA GLY A 141 5.36 -16.86 -1.95
C GLY A 141 5.51 -15.58 -1.12
N LEU A 142 4.42 -15.06 -0.56
CA LEU A 142 4.44 -13.88 0.31
C LEU A 142 5.21 -14.16 1.61
N ALA A 143 5.01 -15.34 2.24
CA ALA A 143 5.78 -15.77 3.41
C ALA A 143 7.28 -15.87 3.13
N LEU A 144 7.67 -16.16 1.88
CA LEU A 144 9.05 -16.22 1.41
C LEU A 144 9.57 -14.89 0.87
N SER A 145 8.77 -13.82 0.89
CA SER A 145 9.07 -12.52 0.27
C SER A 145 9.38 -12.62 -1.24
N ASN A 146 8.72 -13.54 -1.93
CA ASN A 146 8.91 -13.83 -3.37
C ASN A 146 7.79 -13.28 -4.26
N VAL A 147 6.80 -12.60 -3.69
CA VAL A 147 5.71 -11.94 -4.43
C VAL A 147 5.71 -10.45 -4.11
N PRO A 148 5.67 -9.55 -5.12
CA PRO A 148 5.81 -8.10 -4.94
C PRO A 148 4.49 -7.43 -4.55
N TYR A 149 4.04 -7.64 -3.36
CA TYR A 149 2.94 -6.87 -2.82
C TYR A 149 3.47 -5.59 -2.16
N PHE A 150 3.34 -4.47 -2.87
CA PHE A 150 3.69 -3.13 -2.37
C PHE A 150 2.44 -2.37 -1.99
N GLY A 151 2.42 -1.75 -0.83
CA GLY A 151 1.29 -0.95 -0.36
C GLY A 151 0.94 0.17 -1.33
N SER A 152 1.94 0.90 -1.81
CA SER A 152 1.75 1.98 -2.79
C SER A 152 1.08 1.51 -4.09
N ALA A 153 1.09 0.21 -4.40
CA ALA A 153 0.44 -0.38 -5.57
C ALA A 153 -0.93 -1.03 -5.27
N MET A 154 -1.51 -0.75 -4.11
CA MET A 154 -2.78 -1.32 -3.66
C MET A 154 -3.91 -0.31 -3.64
N ALA A 155 -5.11 -0.83 -3.93
CA ALA A 155 -6.38 -0.17 -3.68
C ALA A 155 -7.40 -1.18 -3.13
N PHE A 156 -8.39 -0.69 -2.40
CA PHE A 156 -9.47 -1.52 -1.90
C PHE A 156 -10.75 -0.70 -1.69
N ARG A 157 -11.87 -1.40 -1.59
CA ARG A 157 -13.16 -0.78 -1.31
C ARG A 157 -13.25 -0.38 0.15
N SER A 158 -13.93 0.71 0.46
CA SER A 158 -14.10 1.18 1.84
C SER A 158 -14.80 0.17 2.75
N ASP A 159 -15.69 -0.69 2.22
CA ASP A 159 -16.31 -1.78 2.96
C ASP A 159 -15.31 -2.86 3.42
N PHE A 160 -14.07 -2.80 2.93
CA PHE A 160 -12.97 -3.66 3.38
C PHE A 160 -12.20 -3.08 4.59
N LEU A 161 -12.37 -1.78 4.92
CA LEU A 161 -11.71 -1.14 6.07
C LEU A 161 -11.95 -1.86 7.41
N PRO A 162 -13.20 -2.26 7.76
CA PRO A 162 -13.44 -2.99 9.01
C PRO A 162 -12.72 -4.34 9.11
N VAL A 163 -12.32 -4.91 7.96
CA VAL A 163 -11.51 -6.14 7.92
C VAL A 163 -10.06 -5.84 8.31
N LEU A 164 -9.55 -4.68 7.92
CA LEU A 164 -8.16 -4.28 8.12
C LEU A 164 -7.94 -3.64 9.49
N LEU A 165 -8.87 -2.77 9.90
CA LEU A 165 -8.74 -1.95 11.08
C LEU A 165 -9.38 -2.58 12.34
N PRO A 166 -8.84 -2.30 13.53
CA PRO A 166 -7.51 -1.72 13.73
C PRO A 166 -6.42 -2.71 13.32
N TYR A 167 -5.24 -2.20 12.95
CA TYR A 167 -4.11 -3.06 12.61
C TYR A 167 -3.68 -3.91 13.81
N PRO A 168 -3.56 -5.25 13.68
CA PRO A 168 -2.96 -6.06 14.72
C PRO A 168 -1.47 -5.70 14.87
N ALA A 169 -0.89 -5.94 16.05
CA ALA A 169 0.51 -5.61 16.31
C ALA A 169 1.47 -6.20 15.25
N SER A 170 1.17 -7.40 14.75
CA SER A 170 1.95 -8.06 13.69
C SER A 170 1.88 -7.35 12.32
N ALA A 171 0.83 -6.58 12.04
CA ALA A 171 0.69 -5.86 10.78
C ALA A 171 1.44 -4.52 10.77
N ARG A 172 1.80 -3.98 11.93
CA ARG A 172 2.51 -2.68 12.02
C ARG A 172 3.91 -2.69 11.42
N GLU A 173 4.51 -3.86 11.25
CA GLU A 173 5.80 -3.99 10.58
C GLU A 173 5.66 -4.33 9.08
N LEU A 174 4.52 -4.89 8.68
CA LEU A 174 4.27 -5.39 7.32
C LEU A 174 2.81 -5.11 6.91
N PRO A 175 2.36 -3.84 6.85
CA PRO A 175 0.97 -3.48 6.56
C PRO A 175 0.53 -3.95 5.17
N ASP A 176 1.42 -3.93 4.18
CA ASP A 176 1.15 -4.39 2.81
C ASP A 176 0.80 -5.88 2.80
N ALA A 177 1.59 -6.68 3.52
CA ALA A 177 1.32 -8.12 3.67
C ALA A 177 -0.01 -8.36 4.39
N TRP A 178 -0.39 -7.51 5.36
CA TRP A 178 -1.66 -7.62 6.06
C TRP A 178 -2.86 -7.43 5.12
N ILE A 179 -2.82 -6.41 4.26
CA ILE A 179 -3.86 -6.14 3.26
C ILE A 179 -3.95 -7.32 2.29
N ALA A 180 -2.80 -7.74 1.73
CA ALA A 180 -2.71 -8.86 0.79
C ALA A 180 -3.24 -10.18 1.38
N ILE A 181 -2.84 -10.53 2.61
CA ILE A 181 -3.29 -11.74 3.31
C ILE A 181 -4.82 -11.73 3.46
N ASN A 182 -5.40 -10.61 3.86
CA ASN A 182 -6.86 -10.51 4.02
C ASN A 182 -7.60 -10.66 2.69
N GLY A 183 -7.12 -10.04 1.60
CA GLY A 183 -7.67 -10.21 0.27
C GLY A 183 -7.59 -11.67 -0.22
N LEU A 184 -6.42 -12.31 -0.06
CA LEU A 184 -6.19 -13.70 -0.45
C LEU A 184 -7.03 -14.69 0.37
N VAL A 185 -7.09 -14.53 1.69
CA VAL A 185 -7.86 -15.40 2.59
C VAL A 185 -9.36 -15.34 2.25
N ARG A 186 -9.87 -14.18 1.88
CA ARG A 186 -11.27 -14.00 1.49
C ARG A 186 -11.55 -14.36 0.03
N GLY A 187 -10.51 -14.35 -0.81
CA GLY A 187 -10.63 -14.62 -2.25
C GLY A 187 -11.28 -13.47 -3.02
N THR A 188 -11.04 -12.26 -2.56
CA THR A 188 -11.58 -11.02 -3.12
C THR A 188 -10.47 -10.09 -3.60
N ILE A 189 -9.31 -10.64 -4.00
CA ILE A 189 -8.17 -9.92 -4.52
C ILE A 189 -8.07 -10.11 -6.04
N ALA A 190 -7.79 -9.03 -6.76
CA ALA A 190 -7.44 -9.05 -8.18
C ALA A 190 -6.04 -8.48 -8.39
N HIS A 191 -5.37 -8.94 -9.45
CA HIS A 191 -4.08 -8.43 -9.90
C HIS A 191 -4.25 -7.67 -11.21
N LEU A 192 -3.56 -6.53 -11.33
CA LEU A 192 -3.41 -5.81 -12.59
C LEU A 192 -2.04 -6.14 -13.19
N GLU A 193 -2.03 -6.48 -14.47
CA GLU A 193 -0.77 -6.73 -15.21
C GLU A 193 0.03 -5.44 -15.43
N GLN A 194 -0.66 -4.30 -15.51
CA GLN A 194 -0.05 -2.99 -15.73
C GLN A 194 0.71 -2.49 -14.51
N ASP A 195 1.72 -1.66 -14.76
CA ASP A 195 2.44 -0.93 -13.74
C ASP A 195 1.57 0.23 -13.26
N VAL A 196 1.25 0.26 -11.96
CA VAL A 196 0.41 1.28 -11.33
C VAL A 196 1.20 2.24 -10.44
N VAL A 197 2.51 2.01 -10.31
CA VAL A 197 3.45 2.86 -9.57
C VAL A 197 4.74 2.98 -10.37
N LEU A 198 5.24 4.19 -10.49
CA LEU A 198 6.61 4.49 -10.92
C LEU A 198 7.45 4.72 -9.65
N HIS A 199 8.15 3.68 -9.22
CA HIS A 199 8.91 3.67 -7.97
C HIS A 199 10.23 4.39 -8.12
N ARG A 200 10.46 5.37 -7.26
CA ARG A 200 11.68 6.15 -7.24
C ARG A 200 12.75 5.45 -6.40
N LEU A 201 13.87 5.10 -7.02
CA LEU A 201 15.02 4.53 -6.31
C LEU A 201 15.88 5.64 -5.69
N HIS A 202 16.02 5.63 -4.38
CA HIS A 202 16.91 6.50 -3.62
C HIS A 202 17.44 5.81 -2.36
N GLY A 203 18.49 6.36 -1.75
CA GLY A 203 19.20 5.70 -0.64
C GLY A 203 18.40 5.51 0.66
N ALA A 204 17.21 6.12 0.76
CA ALA A 204 16.31 5.99 1.91
C ALA A 204 15.16 4.99 1.71
N ASN A 205 15.08 4.32 0.55
CA ASN A 205 14.04 3.31 0.33
C ASN A 205 14.18 2.15 1.32
N ALA A 206 13.06 1.72 1.89
CA ALA A 206 12.99 0.53 2.75
C ALA A 206 13.22 -0.78 1.97
N THR A 207 13.01 -0.75 0.64
CA THR A 207 13.20 -1.86 -0.30
C THR A 207 14.68 -2.00 -0.71
N GLY A 208 15.22 -3.21 -0.68
CA GLY A 208 16.56 -3.51 -1.23
C GLY A 208 17.67 -3.80 -0.22
N THR A 209 17.41 -3.72 1.08
CA THR A 209 18.40 -4.12 2.10
C THR A 209 18.45 -5.65 2.28
N ILE A 210 19.66 -6.22 2.24
CA ILE A 210 19.86 -7.64 2.58
C ILE A 210 19.42 -7.87 4.03
N ARG A 211 18.33 -8.61 4.21
CA ARG A 211 17.78 -8.87 5.54
C ARG A 211 18.64 -9.90 6.28
N SER A 212 18.95 -9.64 7.55
CA SER A 212 19.60 -10.60 8.41
C SER A 212 18.73 -11.87 8.60
N PRO A 213 19.32 -13.06 8.89
CA PRO A 213 18.55 -14.27 9.15
C PRO A 213 17.51 -14.11 10.27
N ARG A 214 17.84 -13.30 11.29
CA ARG A 214 16.90 -12.97 12.39
C ARG A 214 15.70 -12.15 11.88
N ALA A 215 15.93 -11.18 11.01
CA ALA A 215 14.86 -10.38 10.41
C ALA A 215 13.96 -11.23 9.50
N VAL A 216 14.52 -12.18 8.76
CA VAL A 216 13.77 -13.15 7.95
C VAL A 216 12.89 -14.03 8.84
N LEU A 217 13.45 -14.59 9.91
CA LEU A 217 12.69 -15.42 10.85
C LEU A 217 11.56 -14.61 11.51
N ARG A 218 11.84 -13.38 11.95
CA ARG A 218 10.84 -12.48 12.52
C ARG A 218 9.71 -12.21 11.52
N GLY A 219 10.03 -11.88 10.27
CA GLY A 219 9.02 -11.67 9.23
C GLY A 219 8.11 -12.88 9.00
N ARG A 220 8.67 -14.10 9.05
CA ARG A 220 7.87 -15.34 8.95
C ARG A 220 6.95 -15.55 10.15
N LEU A 221 7.40 -15.25 11.37
CA LEU A 221 6.56 -15.31 12.56
C LEU A 221 5.42 -14.30 12.50
N LEU A 222 5.71 -13.06 12.09
CA LEU A 222 4.68 -12.02 11.87
C LEU A 222 3.67 -12.45 10.80
N PHE A 223 4.14 -13.03 9.71
CA PHE A 223 3.26 -13.56 8.66
C PHE A 223 2.29 -14.61 9.20
N VAL A 224 2.78 -15.59 9.99
CA VAL A 224 1.92 -16.62 10.61
C VAL A 224 0.90 -16.01 11.57
N GLN A 225 1.30 -15.00 12.35
CA GLN A 225 0.39 -14.28 13.25
C GLN A 225 -0.70 -13.54 12.46
N MET A 226 -0.32 -12.82 11.40
CA MET A 226 -1.27 -12.13 10.52
C MET A 226 -2.23 -13.10 9.83
N LEU A 227 -1.73 -14.24 9.34
CA LEU A 227 -2.57 -15.24 8.70
C LEU A 227 -3.61 -15.81 9.67
N ARG A 228 -3.19 -16.15 10.90
CA ARG A 228 -4.12 -16.61 11.96
C ARG A 228 -5.18 -15.56 12.27
N GLU A 229 -4.79 -14.31 12.40
CA GLU A 229 -5.72 -13.22 12.70
C GLU A 229 -6.68 -12.98 11.52
N ALA A 230 -6.23 -13.02 10.28
CA ALA A 230 -7.07 -12.89 9.10
C ALA A 230 -8.11 -14.02 9.00
N LEU A 231 -7.71 -15.25 9.30
CA LEU A 231 -8.62 -16.40 9.36
C LEU A 231 -9.65 -16.26 10.49
N ARG A 232 -9.25 -15.77 11.66
CA ARG A 232 -10.14 -15.47 12.78
C ARG A 232 -11.18 -14.42 12.40
N ARG A 233 -10.76 -13.27 11.83
CA ARG A 233 -11.66 -12.19 11.38
C ARG A 233 -12.60 -12.64 10.27
N ARG A 234 -12.17 -13.58 9.42
CA ARG A 234 -13.05 -14.18 8.40
C ARG A 234 -14.16 -15.02 9.02
N GLY A 235 -13.87 -15.75 10.09
CA GLY A 235 -14.85 -16.61 10.79
C GLY A 235 -15.91 -15.81 11.52
N SER A 236 -15.54 -14.69 12.17
CA SER A 236 -16.47 -13.84 12.94
C SER A 236 -17.47 -13.08 12.07
N GLY A 237 -17.14 -12.77 10.81
CA GLY A 237 -18.06 -12.09 9.89
C GLY A 237 -19.16 -13.00 9.28
N ARG A 238 -19.11 -14.31 9.49
CA ARG A 238 -20.13 -15.27 9.00
C ARG A 238 -21.26 -15.56 9.99
N GLY A 239 -21.19 -15.00 11.20
CA GLY A 239 -22.17 -15.26 12.27
C GLY A 239 -23.22 -14.18 12.47
N SER A 240 -23.28 -13.17 11.59
CA SER A 240 -24.20 -12.01 11.71
C SER A 240 -25.07 -11.80 10.44
N SER A 241 -25.39 -12.86 9.73
CA SER A 241 -26.36 -12.84 8.61
C SER A 241 -27.58 -13.69 8.94
#